data_efa7c42c96c2d55219f872d873337cf4
#
_entry.id   efa7c42c96c2d55219f872d873337cf4
#
_cell.length_a   1.000
_cell.length_b   1.000
_cell.length_c   1.000
_cell.angle_alpha   90.00
_cell.angle_beta   90.00
_cell.angle_gamma   90.00
#
_symmetry.space_group_name_H-M   'P 1'
#
loop_
_entity.id
_entity.type
_entity.pdbx_description
1 polymer ?
#
loop_
_entity_poly.entity_id
_entity_poly.type
_entity_poly.pdbx_seq_one_letter_code
_entity_poly.pdbx_strand_id
1 'polypeptide(L)'
;SSAASDVYKRQIWRGLVLGGVIKQFWGETLWHNVDYMFIDMPPGTGDVPLTIFQSVPLDGIVIVSSPQELVGMIVEKAVNMARMMNVPILGLVENMSYVECPDCGKQIKVFGESHIDEIAAEYAVPVLAKIPMDPTLAAACDAGKIEYVENNYMKDAIEVLKKL
;
A
#
# COMPACT_ATOMS: atom_id res chain seq x y z
N SER A 1 14.53 14.87 -32.50
CA SER A 1 15.08 13.65 -31.84
C SER A 1 15.85 13.93 -30.54
N SER A 2 16.20 15.18 -30.21
CA SER A 2 16.94 15.51 -28.98
C SER A 2 16.09 15.52 -27.70
N ALA A 3 14.85 16.00 -27.78
CA ALA A 3 13.99 16.15 -26.60
C ALA A 3 13.62 14.79 -25.93
N ALA A 4 13.36 13.74 -26.71
CA ALA A 4 13.05 12.41 -26.18
C ALA A 4 14.26 11.78 -25.46
N SER A 5 15.48 12.01 -25.95
CA SER A 5 16.70 11.54 -25.32
C SER A 5 16.99 12.27 -24.00
N ASP A 6 16.64 13.54 -23.90
CA ASP A 6 16.85 14.33 -22.68
C ASP A 6 15.82 13.97 -21.58
N VAL A 7 14.58 13.65 -21.96
CA VAL A 7 13.56 13.15 -21.03
C VAL A 7 13.98 11.78 -20.48
N TYR A 8 14.44 10.88 -21.34
CA TYR A 8 14.91 9.55 -20.94
C TYR A 8 16.14 9.62 -20.01
N LYS A 9 17.11 10.47 -20.33
CA LYS A 9 18.27 10.72 -19.45
C LYS A 9 17.86 11.27 -18.09
N ARG A 10 16.92 12.23 -18.05
CA ARG A 10 16.42 12.79 -16.78
C ARG A 10 15.70 11.75 -15.92
N GLN A 11 14.98 10.78 -16.50
CA GLN A 11 14.34 9.71 -15.76
C GLN A 11 15.37 8.74 -15.15
N ILE A 12 16.41 8.37 -15.89
CA ILE A 12 17.49 7.49 -15.40
C ILE A 12 18.22 8.16 -14.22
N TRP A 13 18.54 9.46 -14.33
CA TRP A 13 19.17 10.20 -13.24
C TRP A 13 18.30 10.30 -12.00
N ARG A 14 16.97 10.43 -12.16
CA ARG A 14 16.03 10.45 -11.03
C ARG A 14 16.04 9.12 -10.26
N GLY A 15 16.02 8.01 -10.94
CA GLY A 15 16.03 6.68 -10.30
C GLY A 15 17.28 6.46 -9.46
N LEU A 16 18.46 6.75 -10.00
CA LEU A 16 19.74 6.63 -9.28
C LEU A 16 19.82 7.57 -8.07
N VAL A 17 19.40 8.83 -8.22
CA VAL A 17 19.39 9.80 -7.11
C VAL A 17 18.41 9.39 -6.03
N LEU A 18 17.18 9.00 -6.39
CA LEU A 18 16.16 8.55 -5.44
C LEU A 18 16.62 7.30 -4.69
N GLY A 19 17.21 6.33 -5.39
CA GLY A 19 17.79 5.15 -4.76
C GLY A 19 18.90 5.47 -3.76
N GLY A 20 19.75 6.44 -4.08
CA GLY A 20 20.77 6.96 -3.15
C GLY A 20 20.16 7.59 -1.90
N VAL A 21 19.16 8.45 -2.09
CA VAL A 21 18.45 9.12 -0.97
C VAL A 21 17.76 8.10 -0.06
N ILE A 22 17.10 7.07 -0.61
CA ILE A 22 16.45 6.03 0.18
C ILE A 22 17.46 5.27 1.03
N LYS A 23 18.58 4.86 0.44
CA LYS A 23 19.66 4.17 1.17
C LYS A 23 20.27 5.04 2.26
N GLN A 24 20.51 6.30 1.96
CA GLN A 24 21.02 7.27 2.92
C GLN A 24 20.04 7.52 4.06
N PHE A 25 18.76 7.71 3.74
CA PHE A 25 17.70 7.89 4.72
C PHE A 25 17.58 6.67 5.66
N TRP A 26 17.65 5.46 5.11
CA TRP A 26 17.62 4.23 5.90
C TRP A 26 18.89 4.05 6.75
N GLY A 27 20.07 4.22 6.16
CA GLY A 27 21.34 3.88 6.80
C GLY A 27 21.94 4.96 7.70
N GLU A 28 21.60 6.25 7.48
CA GLU A 28 22.18 7.38 8.20
C GLU A 28 21.21 8.00 9.23
N THR A 29 19.94 7.57 9.25
CA THR A 29 18.97 8.03 10.24
C THR A 29 19.06 7.18 11.51
N LEU A 30 19.11 7.82 12.66
CA LEU A 30 19.07 7.15 13.94
C LEU A 30 17.61 6.79 14.31
N TRP A 31 17.26 5.54 14.11
CA TRP A 31 15.97 4.99 14.49
C TRP A 31 16.00 4.52 15.94
N HIS A 32 15.50 5.34 16.88
CA HIS A 32 15.52 5.01 18.31
C HIS A 32 14.22 4.32 18.74
N ASN A 33 14.31 3.16 19.37
CA ASN A 33 13.19 2.44 20.01
C ASN A 33 11.92 2.38 19.14
N VAL A 34 12.07 1.97 17.88
CA VAL A 34 10.96 1.78 16.93
C VAL A 34 10.56 0.32 16.95
N ASP A 35 9.35 0.01 17.42
CA ASP A 35 8.79 -1.34 17.39
C ASP A 35 8.27 -1.71 16.00
N TYR A 36 7.63 -0.75 15.32
CA TYR A 36 7.09 -0.92 13.96
C TYR A 36 7.43 0.29 13.09
N MET A 37 7.87 0.03 11.88
CA MET A 37 8.10 1.05 10.86
C MET A 37 7.23 0.77 9.64
N PHE A 38 6.41 1.73 9.25
CA PHE A 38 5.60 1.68 8.05
C PHE A 38 6.22 2.58 6.97
N ILE A 39 6.39 2.03 5.79
CA ILE A 39 6.92 2.75 4.64
C ILE A 39 5.80 2.88 3.61
N ASP A 40 5.27 4.10 3.46
CA ASP A 40 4.29 4.42 2.42
C ASP A 40 5.03 4.62 1.09
N MET A 41 4.68 3.81 0.10
CA MET A 41 5.37 3.78 -1.19
C MET A 41 4.50 4.43 -2.27
N PRO A 42 5.12 5.10 -3.26
CA PRO A 42 4.39 5.58 -4.42
C PRO A 42 3.72 4.41 -5.17
N PRO A 43 2.62 4.66 -5.89
CA PRO A 43 1.91 3.63 -6.63
C PRO A 43 2.78 3.03 -7.75
N GLY A 44 2.54 1.74 -8.02
CA GLY A 44 3.19 1.01 -9.10
C GLY A 44 4.46 0.28 -8.68
N THR A 45 5.17 -0.27 -9.68
CA THR A 45 6.34 -1.14 -9.52
C THR A 45 7.62 -0.47 -10.06
N GLY A 46 7.74 0.84 -9.86
CA GLY A 46 8.86 1.65 -10.35
C GLY A 46 10.13 1.54 -9.49
N ASP A 47 11.07 2.46 -9.74
CA ASP A 47 12.40 2.45 -9.12
C ASP A 47 12.39 2.57 -7.60
N VAL A 48 11.41 3.29 -7.02
CA VAL A 48 11.33 3.51 -5.57
C VAL A 48 10.96 2.24 -4.83
N PRO A 49 9.83 1.55 -5.14
CA PRO A 49 9.53 0.25 -4.54
C PRO A 49 10.64 -0.77 -4.73
N LEU A 50 11.21 -0.85 -5.93
CA LEU A 50 12.31 -1.77 -6.22
C LEU A 50 13.54 -1.50 -5.35
N THR A 51 13.90 -0.22 -5.17
CA THR A 51 15.04 0.17 -4.32
C THR A 51 14.78 -0.17 -2.86
N ILE A 52 13.57 0.07 -2.36
CA ILE A 52 13.19 -0.27 -0.99
C ILE A 52 13.29 -1.78 -0.78
N PHE A 53 12.73 -2.59 -1.66
CA PHE A 53 12.79 -4.06 -1.58
C PHE A 53 14.23 -4.61 -1.62
N GLN A 54 15.13 -3.92 -2.31
CA GLN A 54 16.55 -4.33 -2.40
C GLN A 54 17.42 -3.83 -1.26
N SER A 55 17.02 -2.78 -0.56
CA SER A 55 17.91 -2.05 0.33
C SER A 55 17.45 -2.01 1.78
N VAL A 56 16.17 -2.25 2.03
CA VAL A 56 15.58 -2.23 3.37
C VAL A 56 15.14 -3.64 3.74
N PRO A 57 15.54 -4.16 4.91
CA PRO A 57 15.03 -5.44 5.40
C PRO A 57 13.55 -5.29 5.76
N LEU A 58 12.67 -5.87 4.96
CA LEU A 58 11.22 -5.81 5.15
C LEU A 58 10.71 -7.13 5.73
N ASP A 59 9.96 -7.06 6.82
CA ASP A 59 9.24 -8.21 7.37
C ASP A 59 8.06 -8.61 6.48
N GLY A 60 7.50 -7.68 5.71
CA GLY A 60 6.49 -7.95 4.72
C GLY A 60 5.86 -6.69 4.13
N ILE A 61 4.96 -6.91 3.17
CA ILE A 61 4.19 -5.82 2.54
C ILE A 61 2.70 -6.06 2.69
N VAL A 62 1.96 -4.95 2.79
CA VAL A 62 0.51 -4.90 2.64
C VAL A 62 0.21 -4.21 1.31
N ILE A 63 -0.56 -4.86 0.45
CA ILE A 63 -0.95 -4.29 -0.84
C ILE A 63 -2.31 -3.63 -0.65
N VAL A 64 -2.35 -2.31 -0.87
CA VAL A 64 -3.59 -1.52 -0.77
C VAL A 64 -4.17 -1.28 -2.16
N SER A 65 -5.44 -1.52 -2.31
CA SER A 65 -6.18 -1.39 -3.56
C SER A 65 -7.54 -0.73 -3.37
N SER A 66 -8.30 -0.55 -4.44
CA SER A 66 -9.69 -0.09 -4.44
C SER A 66 -10.55 -1.00 -5.32
N PRO A 67 -11.90 -0.97 -5.26
CA PRO A 67 -12.76 -1.92 -5.99
C PRO A 67 -12.83 -1.73 -7.52
N GLN A 68 -12.02 -0.86 -8.11
CA GLN A 68 -12.06 -0.56 -9.55
C GLN A 68 -11.49 -1.71 -10.39
N GLU A 69 -12.04 -1.96 -11.59
CA GLU A 69 -11.69 -3.09 -12.47
C GLU A 69 -10.19 -3.22 -12.81
N LEU A 70 -9.47 -2.10 -12.96
CA LEU A 70 -8.04 -2.10 -13.29
C LEU A 70 -7.13 -2.52 -12.12
N VAL A 71 -7.68 -2.67 -10.94
CA VAL A 71 -6.91 -2.96 -9.72
C VAL A 71 -6.33 -4.37 -9.73
N GLY A 72 -7.02 -5.35 -10.32
CA GLY A 72 -6.50 -6.72 -10.45
C GLY A 72 -5.10 -6.75 -11.06
N MET A 73 -4.88 -6.02 -12.15
CA MET A 73 -3.58 -5.93 -12.81
C MET A 73 -2.51 -5.25 -11.93
N ILE A 74 -2.89 -4.27 -11.12
CA ILE A 74 -1.96 -3.55 -10.23
C ILE A 74 -1.54 -4.48 -9.09
N VAL A 75 -2.50 -5.18 -8.49
CA VAL A 75 -2.25 -6.17 -7.43
C VAL A 75 -1.38 -7.30 -7.96
N GLU A 76 -1.69 -7.85 -9.14
CA GLU A 76 -0.88 -8.86 -9.81
C GLU A 76 0.59 -8.44 -9.94
N LYS A 77 0.84 -7.25 -10.46
CA LYS A 77 2.20 -6.72 -10.61
C LYS A 77 2.92 -6.58 -9.27
N ALA A 78 2.22 -6.08 -8.24
CA ALA A 78 2.80 -5.93 -6.90
C ALA A 78 3.13 -7.30 -6.27
N VAL A 79 2.23 -8.29 -6.39
CA VAL A 79 2.44 -9.66 -5.94
C VAL A 79 3.63 -10.30 -6.64
N ASN A 80 3.70 -10.18 -7.96
CA ASN A 80 4.79 -10.75 -8.74
C ASN A 80 6.14 -10.11 -8.37
N MET A 81 6.18 -8.78 -8.19
CA MET A 81 7.39 -8.10 -7.77
C MET A 81 7.84 -8.54 -6.37
N ALA A 82 6.92 -8.60 -5.41
CA ALA A 82 7.23 -9.06 -4.05
C ALA A 82 7.79 -10.49 -4.05
N ARG A 83 7.19 -11.40 -4.82
CA ARG A 83 7.66 -12.77 -4.98
C ARG A 83 9.05 -12.85 -5.61
N MET A 84 9.31 -12.07 -6.65
CA MET A 84 10.64 -12.00 -7.29
C MET A 84 11.72 -11.49 -6.34
N MET A 85 11.35 -10.63 -5.42
CA MET A 85 12.27 -10.04 -4.43
C MET A 85 12.30 -10.82 -3.11
N ASN A 86 11.58 -11.95 -3.00
CA ASN A 86 11.44 -12.75 -1.79
C ASN A 86 10.93 -11.96 -0.58
N VAL A 87 10.06 -10.96 -0.80
CA VAL A 87 9.43 -10.19 0.28
C VAL A 87 8.09 -10.83 0.61
N PRO A 88 7.81 -11.16 1.88
CA PRO A 88 6.54 -11.72 2.30
C PRO A 88 5.37 -10.77 2.01
N ILE A 89 4.23 -11.30 1.56
CA ILE A 89 3.00 -10.54 1.39
C ILE A 89 2.10 -10.87 2.58
N LEU A 90 1.89 -9.89 3.45
CA LEU A 90 1.09 -10.03 4.66
C LEU A 90 -0.40 -10.10 4.35
N GLY A 91 -0.83 -9.38 3.32
CA GLY A 91 -2.20 -9.42 2.84
C GLY A 91 -2.60 -8.24 1.96
N LEU A 92 -3.87 -8.25 1.57
CA LEU A 92 -4.51 -7.22 0.76
C LEU A 92 -5.45 -6.38 1.63
N VAL A 93 -5.49 -5.08 1.37
CA VAL A 93 -6.46 -4.14 1.95
C VAL A 93 -7.20 -3.47 0.80
N GLU A 94 -8.52 -3.53 0.83
CA GLU A 94 -9.35 -2.78 -0.10
C GLU A 94 -9.84 -1.50 0.55
N ASN A 95 -9.33 -0.37 0.09
CA ASN A 95 -9.79 0.95 0.51
C ASN A 95 -10.95 1.42 -0.37
N MET A 96 -11.83 2.26 0.17
CA MET A 96 -13.03 2.75 -0.52
C MET A 96 -13.96 1.63 -1.01
N SER A 97 -14.05 0.55 -0.23
CA SER A 97 -14.77 -0.68 -0.60
C SER A 97 -16.27 -0.43 -0.77
N TYR A 98 -16.84 0.39 0.07
CA TYR A 98 -18.27 0.75 0.07
C TYR A 98 -18.53 2.05 0.81
N VAL A 99 -19.75 2.58 0.66
CA VAL A 99 -20.30 3.63 1.51
C VAL A 99 -21.39 3.01 2.38
N GLU A 100 -21.41 3.32 3.65
CA GLU A 100 -22.51 2.92 4.55
C GLU A 100 -23.55 4.03 4.62
N CYS A 101 -24.82 3.69 4.33
CA CYS A 101 -25.92 4.63 4.45
C CYS A 101 -26.12 5.02 5.92
N PRO A 102 -26.09 6.30 6.30
CA PRO A 102 -26.20 6.73 7.67
C PRO A 102 -27.58 6.44 8.29
N ASP A 103 -28.64 6.32 7.44
CA ASP A 103 -30.01 6.12 7.90
C ASP A 103 -30.36 4.65 8.15
N CYS A 104 -29.83 3.73 7.33
CA CYS A 104 -30.25 2.32 7.36
C CYS A 104 -29.09 1.31 7.42
N GLY A 105 -27.84 1.75 7.44
CA GLY A 105 -26.65 0.87 7.48
C GLY A 105 -26.42 0.04 6.21
N LYS A 106 -27.18 0.28 5.13
CA LYS A 106 -27.00 -0.46 3.87
C LYS A 106 -25.69 -0.08 3.22
N GLN A 107 -24.91 -1.08 2.86
CA GLN A 107 -23.67 -0.88 2.10
C GLN A 107 -23.98 -0.60 0.62
N ILE A 108 -23.40 0.47 0.11
CA ILE A 108 -23.54 0.91 -1.29
C ILE A 108 -22.17 0.79 -1.95
N LYS A 109 -22.06 -0.07 -2.94
CA LYS A 109 -20.82 -0.32 -3.70
C LYS A 109 -20.69 0.70 -4.82
N VAL A 110 -20.10 1.85 -4.52
CA VAL A 110 -20.01 3.00 -5.45
C VAL A 110 -19.17 2.67 -6.69
N PHE A 111 -18.15 1.84 -6.55
CA PHE A 111 -17.26 1.44 -7.64
C PHE A 111 -17.59 0.06 -8.24
N GLY A 112 -18.78 -0.48 -7.98
CA GLY A 112 -19.19 -1.80 -8.44
C GLY A 112 -18.85 -2.92 -7.46
N GLU A 113 -18.95 -4.15 -7.93
CA GLU A 113 -18.62 -5.33 -7.12
C GLU A 113 -17.12 -5.44 -6.89
N SER A 114 -16.75 -5.82 -5.68
CA SER A 114 -15.35 -6.07 -5.33
C SER A 114 -14.92 -7.44 -5.82
N HIS A 115 -13.76 -7.52 -6.44
CA HIS A 115 -13.10 -8.77 -6.85
C HIS A 115 -11.90 -9.12 -5.97
N ILE A 116 -11.70 -8.42 -4.86
CA ILE A 116 -10.50 -8.62 -4.01
C ILE A 116 -10.45 -10.04 -3.42
N ASP A 117 -11.59 -10.64 -3.09
CA ASP A 117 -11.62 -12.00 -2.53
C ASP A 117 -11.21 -13.04 -3.57
N GLU A 118 -11.58 -12.85 -4.84
CA GLU A 118 -11.19 -13.70 -5.96
C GLU A 118 -9.68 -13.59 -6.20
N ILE A 119 -9.16 -12.38 -6.22
CA ILE A 119 -7.73 -12.08 -6.36
C ILE A 119 -6.95 -12.66 -5.18
N ALA A 120 -7.42 -12.47 -3.97
CA ALA A 120 -6.80 -13.00 -2.76
C ALA A 120 -6.70 -14.54 -2.80
N ALA A 121 -7.76 -15.21 -3.26
CA ALA A 121 -7.78 -16.66 -3.43
C ALA A 121 -6.81 -17.13 -4.53
N GLU A 122 -6.77 -16.44 -5.67
CA GLU A 122 -5.87 -16.75 -6.79
C GLU A 122 -4.39 -16.70 -6.36
N TYR A 123 -4.01 -15.69 -5.59
CA TYR A 123 -2.63 -15.52 -5.16
C TYR A 123 -2.32 -16.17 -3.80
N ALA A 124 -3.29 -16.81 -3.16
CA ALA A 124 -3.18 -17.38 -1.82
C ALA A 124 -2.69 -16.35 -0.77
N VAL A 125 -3.25 -15.15 -0.81
CA VAL A 125 -2.94 -14.03 0.08
C VAL A 125 -4.20 -13.64 0.84
N PRO A 126 -4.17 -13.39 2.18
CA PRO A 126 -5.37 -13.04 2.92
C PRO A 126 -5.86 -11.62 2.59
N VAL A 127 -7.18 -11.40 2.65
CA VAL A 127 -7.77 -10.06 2.73
C VAL A 127 -7.76 -9.63 4.20
N LEU A 128 -7.05 -8.55 4.50
CA LEU A 128 -6.87 -8.04 5.86
C LEU A 128 -7.95 -7.03 6.25
N ALA A 129 -8.44 -6.26 5.29
CA ALA A 129 -9.48 -5.27 5.53
C ALA A 129 -10.23 -4.88 4.26
N LYS A 130 -11.50 -4.50 4.44
CA LYS A 130 -12.31 -3.76 3.48
C LYS A 130 -12.78 -2.48 4.16
N ILE A 131 -12.15 -1.36 3.79
CA ILE A 131 -12.34 -0.07 4.45
C ILE A 131 -13.42 0.71 3.71
N PRO A 132 -14.47 1.20 4.37
CA PRO A 132 -15.48 2.04 3.75
C PRO A 132 -14.95 3.43 3.42
N MET A 133 -15.65 4.14 2.56
CA MET A 133 -15.54 5.59 2.46
C MET A 133 -16.18 6.22 3.70
N ASP A 134 -15.36 6.57 4.67
CA ASP A 134 -15.79 7.16 5.93
C ASP A 134 -15.38 8.65 5.98
N PRO A 135 -16.33 9.58 5.91
CA PRO A 135 -16.03 11.01 6.01
C PRO A 135 -15.36 11.41 7.33
N THR A 136 -15.58 10.64 8.40
CA THR A 136 -14.95 10.93 9.70
C THR A 136 -13.45 10.64 9.67
N LEU A 137 -13.03 9.59 8.96
CA LEU A 137 -11.61 9.30 8.72
C LEU A 137 -10.96 10.42 7.91
N ALA A 138 -11.60 10.87 6.82
CA ALA A 138 -11.09 11.94 5.99
C ALA A 138 -10.92 13.24 6.80
N ALA A 139 -11.93 13.64 7.56
CA ALA A 139 -11.88 14.82 8.41
C ALA A 139 -10.79 14.71 9.50
N ALA A 140 -10.59 13.53 10.07
CA ALA A 140 -9.55 13.30 11.06
C ALA A 140 -8.14 13.37 10.45
N CYS A 141 -7.95 12.86 9.23
CA CYS A 141 -6.69 13.00 8.48
C CYS A 141 -6.37 14.48 8.21
N ASP A 142 -7.36 15.23 7.71
CA ASP A 142 -7.20 16.67 7.43
C ASP A 142 -6.86 17.48 8.69
N ALA A 143 -7.39 17.07 9.83
CA ALA A 143 -7.11 17.69 11.12
C ALA A 143 -5.82 17.20 11.79
N GLY A 144 -5.10 16.22 11.21
CA GLY A 144 -3.93 15.57 11.81
C GLY A 144 -4.25 14.83 13.10
N LYS A 145 -5.43 14.20 13.17
CA LYS A 145 -5.97 13.53 14.38
C LYS A 145 -6.40 12.09 14.10
N ILE A 146 -5.85 11.47 13.10
CA ILE A 146 -6.24 10.10 12.69
C ILE A 146 -6.02 9.07 13.80
N GLU A 147 -5.02 9.26 14.65
CA GLU A 147 -4.71 8.39 15.78
C GLU A 147 -5.77 8.37 16.88
N TYR A 148 -6.68 9.35 16.90
CA TYR A 148 -7.78 9.41 17.87
C TYR A 148 -9.08 8.81 17.34
N VAL A 149 -9.10 8.31 16.11
CA VAL A 149 -10.28 7.70 15.53
C VAL A 149 -10.36 6.24 15.91
N GLU A 150 -11.34 5.91 16.73
CA GLU A 150 -11.63 4.51 17.08
C GLU A 150 -12.44 3.83 15.97
N ASN A 151 -11.87 2.82 15.36
CA ASN A 151 -12.55 1.94 14.41
C ASN A 151 -11.94 0.53 14.44
N ASN A 152 -12.64 -0.44 13.84
CA ASN A 152 -12.20 -1.82 13.77
C ASN A 152 -11.86 -2.28 12.35
N TYR A 153 -11.72 -1.36 11.40
CA TYR A 153 -11.53 -1.70 9.99
C TYR A 153 -10.25 -2.51 9.75
N MET A 154 -9.19 -2.24 10.52
CA MET A 154 -7.87 -2.86 10.37
C MET A 154 -7.58 -3.94 11.42
N LYS A 155 -8.60 -4.48 12.10
CA LYS A 155 -8.41 -5.46 13.18
C LYS A 155 -7.60 -6.67 12.75
N ASP A 156 -7.93 -7.28 11.62
CA ASP A 156 -7.25 -8.48 11.14
C ASP A 156 -5.82 -8.17 10.68
N ALA A 157 -5.58 -6.99 10.10
CA ALA A 157 -4.25 -6.51 9.78
C ALA A 157 -3.37 -6.36 11.03
N ILE A 158 -3.92 -5.79 12.11
CA ILE A 158 -3.22 -5.64 13.38
C ILE A 158 -2.84 -7.00 13.96
N GLU A 159 -3.74 -8.00 13.90
CA GLU A 159 -3.46 -9.35 14.40
C GLU A 159 -2.36 -10.07 13.58
N VAL A 160 -2.23 -9.77 12.31
CA VAL A 160 -1.12 -10.27 11.49
C VAL A 160 0.19 -9.59 11.86
N LEU A 161 0.18 -8.26 12.00
CA LEU A 161 1.38 -7.49 12.36
C LEU A 161 1.95 -7.87 13.75
N LYS A 162 1.08 -8.17 14.72
CA LYS A 162 1.52 -8.62 16.07
C LYS A 162 2.25 -9.96 16.08
N LYS A 163 2.21 -10.72 14.99
CA LYS A 163 2.84 -12.05 14.87
C LYS A 163 4.21 -12.00 14.18
N LEU A 164 4.59 -10.84 13.65
CA LEU A 164 5.92 -10.60 13.10
C LEU A 164 6.95 -10.42 14.22
#